data_7fde82988f436ff82b6d4decc8a2dcdb
#
_entry.id   7fde82988f436ff82b6d4decc8a2dcdb
#
_cell.length_a   1.000
_cell.length_b   1.000
_cell.length_c   1.000
_cell.angle_alpha   90.00
_cell.angle_beta   90.00
_cell.angle_gamma   90.00
#
_symmetry.space_group_name_H-M   'P 1'
#
loop_
_entity.id
_entity.type
_entity.pdbx_description
1 polymer ?
#
loop_
_entity_poly.entity_id
_entity_poly.type
_entity_poly.pdbx_seq_one_letter_code
_entity_poly.pdbx_strand_id
1 'polypeptide(L)'
;MRNNEFVFPKDFLWGAATAAPQIEGAYNEDKGLTVWDVTADGNVRYGENCKVACDHYHRYKEDVALMKKIGLNSYRFSISWARIFNDKTQTVNENGLNFYKNLTDELVKNGIEPICTLYHWDMPVLVYEKGGFLSDEFVSLFGNFVKTVVCALSDKIRFWITFNEPQCFVHGGYEGGWLAPFQKNGKFIVQKIMRTVMLAHGEAVRTIRKYSVLPPKIGFAPTASLTMPVNDSAEELERAYTQTFKGYAGQWGDPMVKGVAAYGADFLSKEDLKNICEPLDFYAFNVYRSDNSSEVYKQGMPRSALGWEIVPKSIYYAAKFAYKRYGLPIFITENG
;
A
#
# COMPACT_ATOMS: atom_id res chain seq x y z
N MET A 1 40.60 10.23 -0.48
CA MET A 1 39.18 10.08 -0.16
C MET A 1 39.03 8.69 0.42
N ARG A 2 38.61 8.50 1.70
CA ARG A 2 38.33 7.17 2.24
C ARG A 2 37.03 6.69 1.54
N ASN A 3 37.12 5.61 0.79
CA ASN A 3 35.94 4.90 0.33
C ASN A 3 35.24 4.37 1.58
N ASN A 4 34.27 5.09 2.11
CA ASN A 4 33.33 4.54 3.07
C ASN A 4 32.41 3.59 2.28
N GLU A 5 32.78 2.32 2.19
CA GLU A 5 31.86 1.30 1.70
C GLU A 5 30.74 1.17 2.72
N PHE A 6 29.52 1.56 2.30
CA PHE A 6 28.33 1.29 3.08
C PHE A 6 27.93 -0.17 2.86
N VAL A 7 28.00 -0.97 3.89
CA VAL A 7 27.60 -2.39 3.84
C VAL A 7 26.22 -2.52 4.48
N PHE A 8 25.25 -3.00 3.70
CA PHE A 8 23.93 -3.37 4.23
C PHE A 8 24.02 -4.65 5.07
N PRO A 9 23.14 -4.81 6.09
CA PRO A 9 23.03 -6.07 6.82
C PRO A 9 22.81 -7.26 5.89
N LYS A 10 23.28 -8.46 6.28
CA LYS A 10 23.15 -9.68 5.45
C LYS A 10 21.71 -10.09 5.21
N ASP A 11 20.82 -9.74 6.14
CA ASP A 11 19.39 -9.99 6.12
C ASP A 11 18.57 -8.84 5.52
N PHE A 12 19.24 -7.86 4.86
CA PHE A 12 18.55 -6.78 4.19
C PHE A 12 17.70 -7.30 3.03
N LEU A 13 16.43 -6.85 2.98
CA LEU A 13 15.49 -7.29 1.96
C LEU A 13 15.62 -6.43 0.69
N TRP A 14 16.13 -7.06 -0.38
CA TRP A 14 16.19 -6.50 -1.73
C TRP A 14 15.06 -7.09 -2.55
N GLY A 15 14.09 -6.28 -2.95
CA GLY A 15 12.86 -6.77 -3.56
C GLY A 15 12.32 -5.92 -4.69
N ALA A 16 11.24 -6.44 -5.26
CA ALA A 16 10.36 -5.70 -6.15
C ALA A 16 8.94 -5.71 -5.60
N ALA A 17 8.10 -4.79 -6.08
CA ALA A 17 6.71 -4.67 -5.69
C ALA A 17 5.78 -4.69 -6.92
N THR A 18 4.62 -5.34 -6.75
CA THR A 18 3.54 -5.33 -7.73
C THR A 18 2.19 -5.19 -7.03
N ALA A 19 1.14 -4.90 -7.81
CA ALA A 19 -0.23 -4.92 -7.34
C ALA A 19 -1.09 -5.87 -8.20
N ALA A 20 -1.99 -6.61 -7.56
CA ALA A 20 -2.86 -7.57 -8.23
C ALA A 20 -3.57 -7.01 -9.48
N PRO A 21 -4.26 -5.84 -9.42
CA PRO A 21 -4.93 -5.28 -10.59
C PRO A 21 -3.97 -4.92 -11.73
N GLN A 22 -2.69 -4.66 -11.43
CA GLN A 22 -1.70 -4.24 -12.44
C GLN A 22 -1.08 -5.40 -13.19
N ILE A 23 -1.05 -6.61 -12.60
CA ILE A 23 -0.27 -7.71 -13.19
C ILE A 23 -1.03 -9.03 -13.37
N GLU A 24 -2.03 -9.33 -12.54
CA GLU A 24 -2.61 -10.68 -12.51
C GLU A 24 -3.33 -11.06 -13.81
N GLY A 25 -4.17 -10.19 -14.34
CA GLY A 25 -5.06 -10.55 -15.44
C GLY A 25 -6.13 -11.57 -15.00
N ALA A 26 -6.46 -12.50 -15.90
CA ALA A 26 -7.44 -13.58 -15.64
C ALA A 26 -8.75 -13.07 -15.02
N TYR A 27 -9.28 -11.94 -15.54
CA TYR A 27 -10.40 -11.21 -14.94
C TYR A 27 -11.72 -11.98 -14.95
N ASN A 28 -11.86 -12.94 -15.88
CA ASN A 28 -13.02 -13.82 -16.07
C ASN A 28 -12.78 -15.26 -15.60
N GLU A 29 -11.69 -15.50 -14.87
CA GLU A 29 -11.31 -16.81 -14.36
C GLU A 29 -11.38 -16.81 -12.84
N ASP A 30 -12.54 -17.23 -12.30
CA ASP A 30 -12.78 -17.32 -10.86
C ASP A 30 -12.50 -16.02 -10.07
N LYS A 31 -12.65 -14.86 -10.70
CA LYS A 31 -12.49 -13.54 -10.08
C LYS A 31 -13.78 -12.73 -10.20
N GLY A 32 -14.20 -12.12 -9.11
CA GLY A 32 -15.25 -11.09 -9.14
C GLY A 32 -14.73 -9.77 -9.75
N LEU A 33 -15.64 -8.92 -10.17
CA LEU A 33 -15.32 -7.60 -10.69
C LEU A 33 -14.87 -6.65 -9.57
N THR A 34 -13.95 -5.76 -9.91
CA THR A 34 -13.48 -4.67 -9.05
C THR A 34 -13.96 -3.32 -9.55
N VAL A 35 -13.83 -2.29 -8.74
CA VAL A 35 -14.14 -0.90 -9.16
C VAL A 35 -13.37 -0.50 -10.43
N TRP A 36 -12.15 -1.01 -10.65
CA TRP A 36 -11.39 -0.78 -11.87
C TRP A 36 -12.03 -1.40 -13.11
N ASP A 37 -12.66 -2.57 -12.96
CA ASP A 37 -13.29 -3.26 -14.09
C ASP A 37 -14.57 -2.56 -14.56
N VAL A 38 -15.26 -1.82 -13.69
CA VAL A 38 -16.57 -1.22 -13.99
C VAL A 38 -16.59 0.29 -14.12
N THR A 39 -15.57 1.00 -13.61
CA THR A 39 -15.53 2.48 -13.63
C THR A 39 -14.43 3.05 -14.52
N ALA A 40 -13.53 2.21 -15.03
CA ALA A 40 -12.39 2.65 -15.83
C ALA A 40 -12.74 3.08 -17.26
N ASP A 41 -13.82 2.56 -17.83
CA ASP A 41 -14.23 2.87 -19.20
C ASP A 41 -14.41 4.38 -19.41
N GLY A 42 -13.67 4.91 -20.41
CA GLY A 42 -13.62 6.34 -20.73
C GLY A 42 -12.80 7.21 -19.77
N ASN A 43 -12.35 6.67 -18.64
CA ASN A 43 -11.57 7.38 -17.62
C ASN A 43 -10.08 7.03 -17.63
N VAL A 44 -9.72 5.87 -18.21
CA VAL A 44 -8.32 5.44 -18.31
C VAL A 44 -7.75 5.81 -19.67
N ARG A 45 -6.53 6.36 -19.64
CA ARG A 45 -5.84 6.80 -20.85
C ARG A 45 -5.65 5.62 -21.82
N TYR A 46 -5.93 5.84 -23.08
CA TYR A 46 -5.85 4.85 -24.17
C TYR A 46 -6.78 3.64 -24.03
N GLY A 47 -7.75 3.63 -23.11
CA GLY A 47 -8.64 2.50 -22.88
C GLY A 47 -7.95 1.27 -22.29
N GLU A 48 -6.78 1.47 -21.66
CA GLU A 48 -6.05 0.40 -20.97
C GLU A 48 -6.87 -0.19 -19.82
N ASN A 49 -6.71 -1.47 -19.54
CA ASN A 49 -7.47 -2.18 -18.52
C ASN A 49 -6.65 -3.31 -17.87
N CYS A 50 -7.19 -3.86 -16.78
CA CYS A 50 -6.53 -4.91 -16.00
C CYS A 50 -6.89 -6.35 -16.43
N LYS A 51 -7.56 -6.53 -17.59
CA LYS A 51 -8.15 -7.85 -17.99
C LYS A 51 -7.11 -8.92 -18.24
N VAL A 52 -6.02 -8.56 -18.90
CA VAL A 52 -4.89 -9.48 -19.19
C VAL A 52 -3.66 -9.05 -18.41
N ALA A 53 -3.34 -7.76 -18.39
CA ALA A 53 -2.18 -7.17 -17.71
C ALA A 53 -0.86 -7.88 -18.10
N CYS A 54 -0.10 -8.38 -17.10
CA CYS A 54 1.10 -9.18 -17.34
C CYS A 54 0.81 -10.69 -17.34
N ASP A 55 -0.45 -11.08 -17.21
CA ASP A 55 -0.88 -12.48 -17.12
C ASP A 55 -0.19 -13.28 -16.00
N HIS A 56 0.11 -12.60 -14.89
CA HIS A 56 0.82 -13.18 -13.75
C HIS A 56 0.07 -14.36 -13.13
N TYR A 57 -1.26 -14.37 -13.19
CA TYR A 57 -2.08 -15.47 -12.70
C TYR A 57 -1.65 -16.83 -13.31
N HIS A 58 -1.32 -16.86 -14.61
CA HIS A 58 -0.84 -18.07 -15.28
C HIS A 58 0.69 -18.20 -15.27
N ARG A 59 1.40 -17.06 -15.24
CA ARG A 59 2.86 -17.00 -15.44
C ARG A 59 3.66 -16.79 -14.17
N TYR A 60 3.05 -16.84 -12.98
CA TYR A 60 3.74 -16.55 -11.71
C TYR A 60 5.03 -17.35 -11.50
N LYS A 61 5.11 -18.61 -11.98
CA LYS A 61 6.32 -19.43 -11.87
C LYS A 61 7.47 -18.87 -12.71
N GLU A 62 7.18 -18.37 -13.92
CA GLU A 62 8.18 -17.72 -14.78
C GLU A 62 8.66 -16.42 -14.13
N ASP A 63 7.73 -15.64 -13.58
CA ASP A 63 8.03 -14.37 -12.94
C ASP A 63 8.87 -14.58 -11.68
N VAL A 64 8.57 -15.57 -10.85
CA VAL A 64 9.38 -15.93 -9.67
C VAL A 64 10.77 -16.41 -10.08
N ALA A 65 10.88 -17.21 -11.15
CA ALA A 65 12.18 -17.63 -11.69
C ALA A 65 13.00 -16.42 -12.18
N LEU A 66 12.35 -15.43 -12.81
CA LEU A 66 13.00 -14.19 -13.21
C LEU A 66 13.49 -13.38 -11.99
N MET A 67 12.65 -13.22 -10.95
CA MET A 67 13.04 -12.56 -9.69
C MET A 67 14.29 -13.21 -9.09
N LYS A 68 14.31 -14.54 -9.02
CA LYS A 68 15.48 -15.31 -8.54
C LYS A 68 16.71 -15.05 -9.41
N LYS A 69 16.55 -15.05 -10.73
CA LYS A 69 17.65 -14.84 -11.69
C LYS A 69 18.30 -13.46 -11.53
N ILE A 70 17.52 -12.40 -11.23
CA ILE A 70 18.03 -11.05 -11.02
C ILE A 70 18.49 -10.80 -9.58
N GLY A 71 18.41 -11.81 -8.69
CA GLY A 71 18.98 -11.77 -7.35
C GLY A 71 18.07 -11.15 -6.29
N LEU A 72 16.77 -11.04 -6.50
CA LEU A 72 15.85 -10.60 -5.46
C LEU A 72 15.73 -11.65 -4.36
N ASN A 73 15.67 -11.21 -3.10
CA ASN A 73 15.44 -12.04 -1.92
C ASN A 73 14.09 -11.74 -1.23
N SER A 74 13.31 -10.78 -1.78
CA SER A 74 11.97 -10.48 -1.29
C SER A 74 11.07 -10.03 -2.44
N TYR A 75 9.76 -10.27 -2.30
CA TYR A 75 8.76 -9.83 -3.27
C TYR A 75 7.50 -9.37 -2.56
N ARG A 76 7.10 -8.14 -2.82
CA ARG A 76 5.84 -7.57 -2.35
C ARG A 76 4.77 -7.72 -3.42
N PHE A 77 3.66 -8.36 -3.07
CA PHE A 77 2.48 -8.51 -3.92
C PHE A 77 1.23 -8.15 -3.13
N SER A 78 0.13 -7.91 -3.81
CA SER A 78 -1.17 -7.71 -3.16
C SER A 78 -2.13 -8.85 -3.43
N ILE A 79 -3.11 -9.02 -2.54
CA ILE A 79 -4.21 -9.97 -2.69
C ILE A 79 -5.38 -9.25 -3.32
N SER A 80 -5.91 -9.75 -4.43
CA SER A 80 -7.18 -9.26 -4.96
C SER A 80 -8.33 -9.78 -4.11
N TRP A 81 -8.98 -8.87 -3.37
CA TRP A 81 -10.14 -9.22 -2.55
C TRP A 81 -11.25 -9.87 -3.39
N ALA A 82 -11.48 -9.38 -4.61
CA ALA A 82 -12.45 -9.93 -5.54
C ALA A 82 -12.09 -11.35 -6.06
N ARG A 83 -10.83 -11.81 -5.88
CA ARG A 83 -10.43 -13.18 -6.20
C ARG A 83 -10.66 -14.12 -5.02
N ILE A 84 -10.68 -13.60 -3.80
CA ILE A 84 -10.97 -14.38 -2.58
C ILE A 84 -12.48 -14.56 -2.37
N PHE A 85 -13.27 -13.53 -2.68
CA PHE A 85 -14.74 -13.54 -2.60
C PHE A 85 -15.28 -13.03 -3.94
N ASN A 86 -15.54 -13.96 -4.85
CA ASN A 86 -15.83 -13.65 -6.24
C ASN A 86 -17.30 -13.51 -6.59
N ASP A 87 -18.22 -13.82 -5.66
CA ASP A 87 -19.65 -13.85 -5.90
C ASP A 87 -20.48 -13.18 -4.80
N LYS A 88 -21.79 -13.13 -5.03
CA LYS A 88 -22.77 -12.53 -4.12
C LYS A 88 -22.97 -13.32 -2.82
N THR A 89 -22.54 -14.57 -2.78
CA THR A 89 -22.74 -15.45 -1.61
C THR A 89 -21.73 -15.18 -0.51
N GLN A 90 -20.68 -14.41 -0.80
CA GLN A 90 -19.55 -14.18 0.12
C GLN A 90 -18.89 -15.50 0.56
N THR A 91 -18.98 -16.54 -0.27
CA THR A 91 -18.28 -17.80 -0.07
C THR A 91 -16.84 -17.66 -0.53
N VAL A 92 -15.91 -18.30 0.20
CA VAL A 92 -14.50 -18.30 -0.17
C VAL A 92 -14.32 -19.00 -1.51
N ASN A 93 -13.67 -18.30 -2.44
CA ASN A 93 -13.25 -18.88 -3.72
C ASN A 93 -11.94 -19.66 -3.52
N GLU A 94 -12.04 -20.96 -3.42
CA GLU A 94 -10.90 -21.84 -3.18
C GLU A 94 -9.88 -21.80 -4.32
N ASN A 95 -10.29 -21.61 -5.57
CA ASN A 95 -9.36 -21.47 -6.70
C ASN A 95 -8.51 -20.22 -6.56
N GLY A 96 -9.15 -19.08 -6.24
CA GLY A 96 -8.46 -17.82 -6.00
C GLY A 96 -7.50 -17.90 -4.80
N LEU A 97 -7.92 -18.55 -3.72
CA LEU A 97 -7.08 -18.75 -2.55
C LEU A 97 -5.90 -19.68 -2.84
N ASN A 98 -6.12 -20.74 -3.63
CA ASN A 98 -5.08 -21.67 -4.04
C ASN A 98 -4.03 -21.02 -4.96
N PHE A 99 -4.42 -20.05 -5.81
CA PHE A 99 -3.46 -19.26 -6.57
C PHE A 99 -2.42 -18.60 -5.64
N TYR A 100 -2.87 -17.91 -4.59
CA TYR A 100 -1.94 -17.26 -3.65
C TYR A 100 -1.14 -18.24 -2.80
N LYS A 101 -1.70 -19.41 -2.43
CA LYS A 101 -0.95 -20.50 -1.80
C LYS A 101 0.19 -20.98 -2.69
N ASN A 102 -0.12 -21.23 -3.97
CA ASN A 102 0.86 -21.68 -4.95
C ASN A 102 1.95 -20.63 -5.22
N LEU A 103 1.58 -19.35 -5.31
CA LEU A 103 2.52 -18.24 -5.46
C LEU A 103 3.48 -18.18 -4.26
N THR A 104 2.95 -18.23 -3.04
CA THR A 104 3.77 -18.17 -1.83
C THR A 104 4.67 -19.41 -1.69
N ASP A 105 4.19 -20.60 -2.08
CA ASP A 105 5.00 -21.81 -2.13
C ASP A 105 6.18 -21.67 -3.09
N GLU A 106 5.93 -21.13 -4.27
CA GLU A 106 6.99 -20.93 -5.27
C GLU A 106 8.01 -19.88 -4.83
N LEU A 107 7.56 -18.78 -4.18
CA LEU A 107 8.45 -17.77 -3.61
C LEU A 107 9.37 -18.37 -2.54
N VAL A 108 8.80 -19.04 -1.53
CA VAL A 108 9.57 -19.66 -0.43
C VAL A 108 10.55 -20.70 -0.95
N LYS A 109 10.13 -21.57 -1.88
CA LYS A 109 10.97 -22.57 -2.54
C LYS A 109 12.19 -21.93 -3.24
N ASN A 110 12.05 -20.72 -3.78
CA ASN A 110 13.13 -19.98 -4.43
C ASN A 110 13.94 -19.10 -3.46
N GLY A 111 13.64 -19.11 -2.15
CA GLY A 111 14.32 -18.31 -1.13
C GLY A 111 13.98 -16.82 -1.22
N ILE A 112 12.78 -16.48 -1.69
CA ILE A 112 12.26 -15.14 -1.81
C ILE A 112 11.23 -14.93 -0.70
N GLU A 113 11.47 -13.96 0.20
CA GLU A 113 10.57 -13.62 1.30
C GLU A 113 9.29 -12.96 0.78
N PRO A 114 8.10 -13.55 1.03
CA PRO A 114 6.84 -12.97 0.61
C PRO A 114 6.41 -11.83 1.53
N ILE A 115 6.07 -10.68 0.95
CA ILE A 115 5.50 -9.51 1.64
C ILE A 115 4.11 -9.27 1.07
N CYS A 116 3.08 -9.42 1.91
CA CYS A 116 1.69 -9.37 1.46
C CYS A 116 1.04 -8.01 1.74
N THR A 117 0.50 -7.38 0.72
CA THR A 117 -0.39 -6.21 0.83
C THR A 117 -1.85 -6.68 0.74
N LEU A 118 -2.66 -6.36 1.76
CA LEU A 118 -4.05 -6.81 1.82
C LEU A 118 -4.98 -5.98 0.95
N TYR A 119 -4.78 -4.67 0.85
CA TYR A 119 -5.59 -3.82 -0.02
C TYR A 119 -4.73 -2.91 -0.89
N HIS A 120 -4.90 -3.05 -2.22
CA HIS A 120 -4.19 -2.24 -3.22
C HIS A 120 -5.15 -1.74 -4.31
N TRP A 121 -6.19 -0.97 -3.88
CA TRP A 121 -7.11 -0.17 -4.68
C TRP A 121 -8.20 -0.92 -5.45
N ASP A 122 -8.26 -2.23 -5.35
CA ASP A 122 -9.14 -3.11 -6.11
C ASP A 122 -10.37 -3.59 -5.30
N MET A 123 -11.15 -2.62 -4.79
CA MET A 123 -12.38 -2.92 -4.07
C MET A 123 -13.32 -3.78 -4.93
N PRO A 124 -13.85 -4.91 -4.40
CA PRO A 124 -14.85 -5.69 -5.10
C PRO A 124 -16.11 -4.86 -5.37
N VAL A 125 -16.70 -5.01 -6.57
CA VAL A 125 -17.95 -4.32 -6.94
C VAL A 125 -19.05 -4.64 -5.93
N LEU A 126 -19.12 -5.87 -5.44
CA LEU A 126 -20.11 -6.29 -4.45
C LEU A 126 -20.02 -5.55 -3.11
N VAL A 127 -18.80 -5.14 -2.72
CA VAL A 127 -18.59 -4.31 -1.53
C VAL A 127 -18.89 -2.85 -1.86
N TYR A 128 -18.49 -2.39 -3.05
CA TYR A 128 -18.74 -1.03 -3.52
C TYR A 128 -20.25 -0.72 -3.64
N GLU A 129 -21.05 -1.64 -4.23
CA GLU A 129 -22.51 -1.51 -4.36
C GLU A 129 -23.23 -1.47 -3.01
N LYS A 130 -22.65 -2.04 -1.96
CA LYS A 130 -23.15 -1.95 -0.57
C LYS A 130 -22.73 -0.66 0.15
N GLY A 131 -22.16 0.30 -0.58
CA GLY A 131 -21.69 1.59 -0.06
C GLY A 131 -20.17 1.69 0.13
N GLY A 132 -19.41 0.62 -0.08
CA GLY A 132 -17.96 0.63 0.01
C GLY A 132 -17.47 1.19 1.34
N PHE A 133 -16.54 2.13 1.31
CA PHE A 133 -16.00 2.81 2.52
C PHE A 133 -17.04 3.64 3.29
N LEU A 134 -18.21 3.92 2.73
CA LEU A 134 -19.29 4.63 3.41
C LEU A 134 -20.25 3.68 4.16
N SER A 135 -20.14 2.39 3.93
CA SER A 135 -20.92 1.38 4.63
C SER A 135 -20.41 1.17 6.05
N ASP A 136 -21.32 1.08 7.02
CA ASP A 136 -20.99 0.75 8.40
C ASP A 136 -20.47 -0.70 8.54
N GLU A 137 -20.73 -1.56 7.56
CA GLU A 137 -20.26 -2.94 7.52
C GLU A 137 -18.83 -3.09 6.98
N PHE A 138 -18.25 -2.04 6.36
CA PHE A 138 -16.96 -2.15 5.66
C PHE A 138 -15.86 -2.72 6.55
N VAL A 139 -15.73 -2.21 7.77
CA VAL A 139 -14.67 -2.63 8.70
C VAL A 139 -14.77 -4.14 9.00
N SER A 140 -15.99 -4.64 9.22
CA SER A 140 -16.23 -6.06 9.50
C SER A 140 -16.02 -6.94 8.26
N LEU A 141 -16.44 -6.47 7.09
CA LEU A 141 -16.21 -7.17 5.80
C LEU A 141 -14.72 -7.27 5.50
N PHE A 142 -13.98 -6.18 5.69
CA PHE A 142 -12.53 -6.18 5.52
C PHE A 142 -11.83 -7.08 6.53
N GLY A 143 -12.25 -7.04 7.81
CA GLY A 143 -11.76 -7.94 8.86
C GLY A 143 -11.95 -9.42 8.51
N ASN A 144 -13.11 -9.77 7.94
CA ASN A 144 -13.39 -11.15 7.48
C ASN A 144 -12.49 -11.56 6.29
N PHE A 145 -12.29 -10.67 5.32
CA PHE A 145 -11.33 -10.88 4.23
C PHE A 145 -9.91 -11.10 4.76
N VAL A 146 -9.44 -10.23 5.65
CA VAL A 146 -8.11 -10.35 6.28
C VAL A 146 -7.98 -11.68 7.02
N LYS A 147 -8.97 -12.06 7.82
CA LYS A 147 -8.98 -13.34 8.53
C LYS A 147 -8.83 -14.52 7.57
N THR A 148 -9.61 -14.54 6.48
CA THR A 148 -9.57 -15.61 5.49
C THR A 148 -8.17 -15.75 4.88
N VAL A 149 -7.57 -14.64 4.45
CA VAL A 149 -6.24 -14.61 3.85
C VAL A 149 -5.16 -15.03 4.86
N VAL A 150 -5.20 -14.47 6.06
CA VAL A 150 -4.22 -14.76 7.12
C VAL A 150 -4.27 -16.23 7.55
N CYS A 151 -5.46 -16.79 7.77
CA CYS A 151 -5.59 -18.21 8.11
C CYS A 151 -5.04 -19.14 7.03
N ALA A 152 -5.06 -18.72 5.77
CA ALA A 152 -4.64 -19.56 4.65
C ALA A 152 -3.16 -19.43 4.28
N LEU A 153 -2.50 -18.29 4.59
CA LEU A 153 -1.17 -17.96 4.07
C LEU A 153 -0.12 -17.66 5.16
N SER A 154 -0.52 -17.48 6.41
CA SER A 154 0.40 -17.03 7.47
C SER A 154 1.33 -18.11 8.03
N ASP A 155 1.24 -19.35 7.54
CA ASP A 155 2.25 -20.38 7.73
C ASP A 155 3.54 -20.11 6.92
N LYS A 156 3.46 -19.22 5.91
CA LYS A 156 4.56 -18.84 5.01
C LYS A 156 4.82 -17.34 4.97
N ILE A 157 3.80 -16.51 5.20
CA ILE A 157 3.90 -15.05 5.17
C ILE A 157 3.97 -14.52 6.59
N ARG A 158 5.02 -13.76 6.88
CA ARG A 158 5.16 -13.01 8.14
C ARG A 158 5.01 -11.51 7.96
N PHE A 159 5.31 -10.95 6.78
CA PHE A 159 5.24 -9.51 6.52
C PHE A 159 3.91 -9.11 5.90
N TRP A 160 3.15 -8.26 6.59
CA TRP A 160 1.80 -7.85 6.22
C TRP A 160 1.70 -6.33 6.11
N ILE A 161 1.16 -5.85 5.02
CA ILE A 161 0.83 -4.44 4.79
C ILE A 161 -0.68 -4.34 4.65
N THR A 162 -1.32 -3.54 5.52
CA THR A 162 -2.79 -3.45 5.55
C THR A 162 -3.34 -2.73 4.33
N PHE A 163 -2.84 -1.52 4.07
CA PHE A 163 -3.27 -0.66 2.96
C PHE A 163 -2.08 -0.09 2.21
N ASN A 164 -2.17 -0.06 0.89
CA ASN A 164 -1.25 0.69 0.03
C ASN A 164 -1.81 2.07 -0.28
N GLU A 165 -1.03 3.11 -0.01
CA GLU A 165 -1.29 4.51 -0.37
C GLU A 165 -2.73 4.98 -0.12
N PRO A 166 -3.21 4.93 1.13
CA PRO A 166 -4.59 5.30 1.42
C PRO A 166 -4.92 6.73 0.98
N GLN A 167 -3.96 7.66 1.03
CA GLN A 167 -4.16 9.02 0.52
C GLN A 167 -4.44 9.06 -0.98
N CYS A 168 -3.84 8.16 -1.78
CA CYS A 168 -4.03 8.16 -3.22
C CYS A 168 -5.43 7.69 -3.59
N PHE A 169 -5.86 6.51 -3.13
CA PHE A 169 -7.19 6.01 -3.51
C PHE A 169 -8.32 6.81 -2.85
N VAL A 170 -8.12 7.38 -1.66
CA VAL A 170 -9.16 8.22 -1.03
C VAL A 170 -9.26 9.56 -1.73
N HIS A 171 -8.16 10.32 -1.82
CA HIS A 171 -8.22 11.65 -2.43
C HIS A 171 -8.31 11.58 -3.96
N GLY A 172 -7.65 10.64 -4.61
CA GLY A 172 -7.75 10.47 -6.06
C GLY A 172 -9.08 9.87 -6.52
N GLY A 173 -9.56 8.86 -5.80
CA GLY A 173 -10.76 8.11 -6.19
C GLY A 173 -12.08 8.74 -5.75
N TYR A 174 -12.09 9.37 -4.58
CA TYR A 174 -13.34 9.84 -3.97
C TYR A 174 -13.45 11.36 -3.83
N GLU A 175 -12.35 12.13 -3.95
CA GLU A 175 -12.37 13.60 -3.89
C GLU A 175 -12.07 14.23 -5.24
N GLY A 176 -10.94 13.87 -5.86
CA GLY A 176 -10.47 14.44 -7.11
C GLY A 176 -11.07 13.81 -8.37
N GLY A 177 -11.50 12.55 -8.28
CA GLY A 177 -12.11 11.80 -9.38
C GLY A 177 -11.17 11.49 -10.54
N TRP A 178 -9.89 11.24 -10.26
CA TRP A 178 -8.87 10.88 -11.26
C TRP A 178 -8.30 9.47 -11.08
N LEU A 179 -8.76 8.75 -10.05
CA LEU A 179 -8.59 7.30 -9.86
C LEU A 179 -9.95 6.63 -9.68
N ALA A 180 -10.02 5.31 -9.90
CA ALA A 180 -11.24 4.55 -9.61
C ALA A 180 -11.65 4.70 -8.12
N PRO A 181 -12.93 4.89 -7.81
CA PRO A 181 -14.13 4.84 -8.68
C PRO A 181 -14.50 6.19 -9.35
N PHE A 182 -13.57 7.13 -9.54
CA PHE A 182 -13.72 8.42 -10.24
C PHE A 182 -14.81 9.34 -9.66
N GLN A 183 -15.02 9.27 -8.35
CA GLN A 183 -16.01 10.10 -7.66
C GLN A 183 -15.42 11.46 -7.26
N LYS A 184 -16.31 12.45 -7.15
CA LYS A 184 -16.00 13.81 -6.67
C LYS A 184 -16.92 14.14 -5.50
N ASN A 185 -16.44 13.93 -4.29
CA ASN A 185 -17.21 14.16 -3.08
C ASN A 185 -16.69 15.36 -2.30
N GLY A 186 -17.54 15.97 -1.49
CA GLY A 186 -17.16 17.04 -0.59
C GLY A 186 -16.38 16.51 0.64
N LYS A 187 -15.69 17.43 1.31
CA LYS A 187 -14.80 17.17 2.47
C LYS A 187 -15.41 16.24 3.52
N PHE A 188 -16.67 16.41 3.86
CA PHE A 188 -17.34 15.60 4.89
C PHE A 188 -17.40 14.11 4.51
N ILE A 189 -17.73 13.81 3.26
CA ILE A 189 -17.76 12.41 2.75
C ILE A 189 -16.35 11.82 2.72
N VAL A 190 -15.37 12.60 2.26
CA VAL A 190 -13.96 12.17 2.24
C VAL A 190 -13.45 11.86 3.65
N GLN A 191 -13.78 12.67 4.65
CA GLN A 191 -13.43 12.43 6.06
C GLN A 191 -14.08 11.15 6.60
N LYS A 192 -15.35 10.85 6.25
CA LYS A 192 -15.99 9.56 6.60
C LYS A 192 -15.23 8.38 5.99
N ILE A 193 -14.84 8.47 4.73
CA ILE A 193 -14.05 7.44 4.05
C ILE A 193 -12.70 7.26 4.73
N MET A 194 -11.98 8.34 5.01
CA MET A 194 -10.70 8.30 5.73
C MET A 194 -10.83 7.59 7.08
N ARG A 195 -11.86 7.97 7.87
CA ARG A 195 -12.14 7.32 9.16
C ARG A 195 -12.34 5.82 9.01
N THR A 196 -13.16 5.39 8.03
CA THR A 196 -13.44 3.97 7.78
C THR A 196 -12.19 3.20 7.40
N VAL A 197 -11.35 3.75 6.52
CA VAL A 197 -10.07 3.13 6.11
C VAL A 197 -9.12 2.98 7.31
N MET A 198 -9.02 4.01 8.16
CA MET A 198 -8.17 3.95 9.35
C MET A 198 -8.70 2.94 10.38
N LEU A 199 -10.01 2.87 10.60
CA LEU A 199 -10.62 1.85 11.47
C LEU A 199 -10.41 0.43 10.92
N ALA A 200 -10.53 0.25 9.60
CA ALA A 200 -10.27 -1.03 8.95
C ALA A 200 -8.78 -1.44 9.05
N HIS A 201 -7.86 -0.48 9.07
CA HIS A 201 -6.45 -0.76 9.39
C HIS A 201 -6.29 -1.34 10.79
N GLY A 202 -6.84 -0.70 11.82
CA GLY A 202 -6.77 -1.20 13.20
C GLY A 202 -7.37 -2.60 13.33
N GLU A 203 -8.54 -2.85 12.70
CA GLU A 203 -9.15 -4.17 12.67
C GLU A 203 -8.28 -5.22 11.96
N ALA A 204 -7.65 -4.84 10.85
CA ALA A 204 -6.73 -5.72 10.14
C ALA A 204 -5.53 -6.11 11.01
N VAL A 205 -4.92 -5.15 11.74
CA VAL A 205 -3.78 -5.42 12.64
C VAL A 205 -4.19 -6.39 13.73
N ARG A 206 -5.32 -6.17 14.41
CA ARG A 206 -5.86 -7.10 15.43
C ARG A 206 -6.10 -8.50 14.86
N THR A 207 -6.71 -8.56 13.68
CA THR A 207 -7.02 -9.83 12.99
C THR A 207 -5.75 -10.58 12.63
N ILE A 208 -4.73 -9.92 12.06
CA ILE A 208 -3.43 -10.52 11.75
C ILE A 208 -2.78 -11.04 13.02
N ARG A 209 -2.69 -10.24 14.09
CA ARG A 209 -2.10 -10.66 15.37
C ARG A 209 -2.78 -11.91 15.94
N LYS A 210 -4.11 -11.97 15.81
CA LYS A 210 -4.92 -13.05 16.39
C LYS A 210 -4.81 -14.36 15.63
N TYR A 211 -4.71 -14.34 14.30
CA TYR A 211 -4.87 -15.51 13.47
C TYR A 211 -3.60 -15.98 12.75
N SER A 212 -2.49 -15.22 12.82
CA SER A 212 -1.24 -15.63 12.17
C SER A 212 -0.61 -16.86 12.84
N VAL A 213 -0.11 -17.76 12.01
CA VAL A 213 0.68 -18.94 12.43
C VAL A 213 2.11 -18.51 12.75
N LEU A 214 2.79 -17.85 11.79
CA LEU A 214 4.11 -17.26 12.04
C LEU A 214 3.96 -15.94 12.82
N PRO A 215 4.93 -15.57 13.68
CA PRO A 215 4.94 -14.27 14.33
C PRO A 215 4.89 -13.14 13.29
N PRO A 216 3.79 -12.39 13.20
CA PRO A 216 3.61 -11.43 12.11
C PRO A 216 4.44 -10.16 12.34
N LYS A 217 4.88 -9.57 11.23
CA LYS A 217 5.44 -8.24 11.13
C LYS A 217 4.47 -7.38 10.32
N ILE A 218 3.91 -6.33 10.93
CA ILE A 218 2.79 -5.58 10.36
C ILE A 218 3.15 -4.11 10.21
N GLY A 219 2.76 -3.55 9.06
CA GLY A 219 2.83 -2.13 8.76
C GLY A 219 1.72 -1.70 7.81
N PHE A 220 1.79 -0.46 7.34
CA PHE A 220 1.02 0.05 6.21
C PHE A 220 1.93 0.90 5.33
N ALA A 221 1.57 1.12 4.07
CA ALA A 221 2.43 1.75 3.09
C ALA A 221 1.79 3.00 2.46
N PRO A 222 1.84 4.18 3.13
CA PRO A 222 1.44 5.45 2.51
C PRO A 222 2.46 5.90 1.47
N THR A 223 2.14 6.94 0.67
CA THR A 223 3.19 7.72 0.00
C THR A 223 4.00 8.47 1.03
N ALA A 224 5.27 8.74 0.75
CA ALA A 224 6.12 9.52 1.64
C ALA A 224 5.59 10.96 1.82
N SER A 225 4.87 11.50 0.83
CA SER A 225 4.36 12.89 0.83
C SER A 225 5.40 13.88 1.37
N LEU A 226 6.61 13.74 0.82
CA LEU A 226 7.82 14.36 1.34
C LEU A 226 7.96 15.80 0.85
N THR A 227 8.12 16.75 1.75
CA THR A 227 8.76 18.05 1.47
C THR A 227 10.26 17.92 1.68
N MET A 228 11.04 18.14 0.63
CA MET A 228 12.51 18.10 0.72
C MET A 228 13.09 19.43 1.19
N PRO A 229 14.21 19.40 1.96
CA PRO A 229 14.97 20.61 2.24
C PRO A 229 15.71 21.07 0.96
N VAL A 230 15.71 22.37 0.72
CA VAL A 230 16.44 22.98 -0.44
C VAL A 230 17.95 23.10 -0.17
N ASN A 231 18.36 23.00 1.10
CA ASN A 231 19.75 22.93 1.55
C ASN A 231 19.86 22.16 2.87
N ASP A 232 21.07 21.90 3.34
CA ASP A 232 21.34 21.09 4.54
C ASP A 232 21.43 21.92 5.84
N SER A 233 20.95 23.18 5.87
CA SER A 233 20.90 23.97 7.11
C SER A 233 19.92 23.36 8.11
N ALA A 234 20.20 23.53 9.41
CA ALA A 234 19.34 22.99 10.48
C ALA A 234 17.93 23.59 10.42
N GLU A 235 17.80 24.86 10.08
CA GLU A 235 16.51 25.54 9.93
C GLU A 235 15.71 24.95 8.77
N GLU A 236 16.32 24.73 7.63
CA GLU A 236 15.67 24.19 6.44
C GLU A 236 15.29 22.71 6.63
N LEU A 237 16.13 21.92 7.29
CA LEU A 237 15.82 20.54 7.65
C LEU A 237 14.59 20.46 8.57
N GLU A 238 14.48 21.35 9.56
CA GLU A 238 13.32 21.39 10.47
C GLU A 238 12.07 21.91 9.77
N ARG A 239 12.19 22.88 8.86
CA ARG A 239 11.11 23.37 8.02
C ARG A 239 10.54 22.22 7.18
N ALA A 240 11.40 21.52 6.44
CA ALA A 240 11.02 20.44 5.55
C ALA A 240 10.37 19.27 6.32
N TYR A 241 10.96 18.89 7.46
CA TYR A 241 10.39 17.89 8.36
C TYR A 241 8.99 18.30 8.84
N THR A 242 8.85 19.53 9.31
CA THR A 242 7.56 20.04 9.81
C THR A 242 6.50 20.06 8.70
N GLN A 243 6.85 20.52 7.50
CA GLN A 243 5.91 20.55 6.37
C GLN A 243 5.49 19.15 5.92
N THR A 244 6.44 18.20 5.87
CA THR A 244 6.14 16.80 5.56
C THR A 244 5.02 16.25 6.45
N PHE A 245 5.09 16.46 7.77
CA PHE A 245 4.09 15.92 8.70
C PHE A 245 2.88 16.84 8.96
N LYS A 246 2.87 18.06 8.42
CA LYS A 246 1.65 18.88 8.29
C LYS A 246 0.82 18.51 7.06
N GLY A 247 1.33 17.64 6.17
CA GLY A 247 0.65 17.11 5.01
C GLY A 247 0.09 15.71 5.22
N TYR A 248 -0.12 14.99 4.11
CA TYR A 248 -0.67 13.63 4.10
C TYR A 248 0.16 12.62 4.91
N ALA A 249 1.50 12.78 4.96
CA ALA A 249 2.35 11.88 5.75
C ALA A 249 1.94 11.84 7.23
N GLY A 250 1.68 13.01 7.85
CA GLY A 250 1.20 13.09 9.23
C GLY A 250 -0.28 12.76 9.35
N GLN A 251 -1.11 13.22 8.42
CA GLN A 251 -2.55 12.99 8.43
C GLN A 251 -2.92 11.51 8.52
N TRP A 252 -2.18 10.65 7.81
CA TRP A 252 -2.36 9.20 7.84
C TRP A 252 -1.47 8.52 8.89
N GLY A 253 -0.20 8.91 8.98
CA GLY A 253 0.77 8.24 9.85
C GLY A 253 0.53 8.46 11.33
N ASP A 254 0.23 9.68 11.77
CA ASP A 254 0.11 9.97 13.20
C ASP A 254 -1.09 9.26 13.86
N PRO A 255 -2.30 9.21 13.27
CA PRO A 255 -3.39 8.41 13.83
C PRO A 255 -3.07 6.92 13.90
N MET A 256 -2.49 6.35 12.83
CA MET A 256 -2.26 4.91 12.71
C MET A 256 -1.06 4.41 13.53
N VAL A 257 -0.03 5.25 13.73
CA VAL A 257 1.20 4.84 14.45
C VAL A 257 1.25 5.37 15.87
N LYS A 258 0.73 6.56 16.11
CA LYS A 258 0.86 7.26 17.42
C LYS A 258 -0.45 7.42 18.17
N GLY A 259 -1.59 7.14 17.55
CA GLY A 259 -2.91 7.32 18.14
C GLY A 259 -3.25 8.79 18.45
N VAL A 260 -2.71 9.72 17.68
CA VAL A 260 -2.97 11.15 17.86
C VAL A 260 -3.59 11.74 16.59
N ALA A 261 -4.55 12.65 16.75
CA ALA A 261 -5.10 13.39 15.63
C ALA A 261 -4.02 14.32 15.08
N ALA A 262 -3.73 14.18 13.79
CA ALA A 262 -2.81 15.05 13.07
C ALA A 262 -3.56 16.20 12.42
N TYR A 263 -2.81 17.14 11.86
CA TYR A 263 -3.36 18.20 11.03
C TYR A 263 -4.24 17.62 9.90
N GLY A 264 -5.49 18.06 9.82
CA GLY A 264 -6.45 17.54 8.85
C GLY A 264 -7.11 16.20 9.22
N ALA A 265 -6.82 15.63 10.41
CA ALA A 265 -7.47 14.45 10.97
C ALA A 265 -8.21 14.72 12.29
N ASP A 266 -8.54 15.97 12.55
CA ASP A 266 -9.27 16.49 13.73
C ASP A 266 -10.74 16.01 13.79
N PHE A 267 -11.23 15.37 12.74
CA PHE A 267 -12.54 14.71 12.69
C PHE A 267 -12.57 13.36 13.43
N LEU A 268 -11.42 12.79 13.81
CA LEU A 268 -11.34 11.54 14.54
C LEU A 268 -11.62 11.74 16.03
N SER A 269 -12.53 10.94 16.58
CA SER A 269 -12.79 10.92 18.02
C SER A 269 -11.67 10.19 18.79
N LYS A 270 -11.63 10.35 20.12
CA LYS A 270 -10.71 9.59 20.98
C LYS A 270 -10.93 8.09 20.87
N GLU A 271 -12.18 7.66 20.70
CA GLU A 271 -12.53 6.24 20.52
C GLU A 271 -12.04 5.73 19.16
N ASP A 272 -12.17 6.54 18.09
CA ASP A 272 -11.60 6.19 16.79
C ASP A 272 -10.09 5.97 16.90
N LEU A 273 -9.36 6.93 17.48
CA LEU A 273 -7.91 6.84 17.63
C LEU A 273 -7.47 5.61 18.41
N LYS A 274 -8.21 5.21 19.46
CA LYS A 274 -7.96 3.97 20.20
C LYS A 274 -8.15 2.73 19.35
N ASN A 275 -9.16 2.72 18.48
CA ASN A 275 -9.46 1.57 17.61
C ASN A 275 -8.58 1.53 16.34
N ILE A 276 -7.98 2.65 15.96
CA ILE A 276 -7.08 2.80 14.80
C ILE A 276 -5.65 2.39 15.17
N CYS A 277 -5.14 2.93 16.29
CA CYS A 277 -3.73 2.80 16.66
C CYS A 277 -3.46 1.45 17.32
N GLU A 278 -2.97 0.53 16.52
CA GLU A 278 -2.46 -0.77 16.97
C GLU A 278 -0.94 -0.82 16.81
N PRO A 279 -0.21 -1.57 17.67
CA PRO A 279 1.25 -1.67 17.54
C PRO A 279 1.69 -2.18 16.19
N LEU A 280 2.56 -1.43 15.50
CA LEU A 280 3.17 -1.80 14.23
C LEU A 280 4.63 -2.25 14.42
N ASP A 281 5.12 -3.10 13.54
CA ASP A 281 6.50 -3.61 13.56
C ASP A 281 7.44 -2.81 12.68
N PHE A 282 6.90 -2.12 11.67
CA PHE A 282 7.63 -1.26 10.74
C PHE A 282 6.74 -0.16 10.19
N TYR A 283 7.37 0.91 9.74
CA TYR A 283 6.72 1.95 8.95
C TYR A 283 7.17 1.79 7.50
N ALA A 284 6.23 1.56 6.59
CA ALA A 284 6.53 1.51 5.17
C ALA A 284 6.17 2.81 4.48
N PHE A 285 6.70 3.04 3.29
CA PHE A 285 6.25 4.10 2.38
C PHE A 285 6.72 3.85 0.95
N ASN A 286 5.97 4.45 0.02
CA ASN A 286 6.33 4.55 -1.38
C ASN A 286 6.91 5.94 -1.65
N VAL A 287 8.00 6.03 -2.40
CA VAL A 287 8.63 7.32 -2.74
C VAL A 287 9.15 7.34 -4.17
N TYR A 288 8.57 8.19 -5.00
CA TYR A 288 8.99 8.40 -6.39
C TYR A 288 9.55 9.81 -6.60
N ARG A 289 9.06 10.76 -5.83
CA ARG A 289 9.46 12.17 -5.87
C ARG A 289 9.14 12.86 -4.54
N SER A 290 9.47 14.14 -4.42
CA SER A 290 8.99 14.99 -3.31
C SER A 290 7.81 15.86 -3.74
N ASP A 291 7.00 16.31 -2.78
CA ASP A 291 5.85 17.20 -3.05
C ASP A 291 6.30 18.58 -3.55
N ASN A 292 7.50 19.02 -3.15
CA ASN A 292 8.14 20.25 -3.61
C ASN A 292 9.25 20.00 -4.65
N SER A 293 9.13 18.99 -5.49
CA SER A 293 10.16 18.63 -6.49
C SER A 293 10.49 19.78 -7.43
N SER A 294 9.52 20.66 -7.75
CA SER A 294 9.75 21.88 -8.55
C SER A 294 10.75 22.87 -7.91
N GLU A 295 10.90 22.88 -6.58
CA GLU A 295 11.83 23.74 -5.86
C GLU A 295 13.25 23.16 -5.83
N VAL A 296 13.36 21.83 -5.79
CA VAL A 296 14.65 21.11 -5.64
C VAL A 296 15.17 20.52 -6.95
N TYR A 297 14.31 20.38 -7.96
CA TYR A 297 14.67 19.93 -9.29
C TYR A 297 15.44 21.03 -10.03
N LYS A 298 16.61 20.66 -10.54
CA LYS A 298 17.43 21.57 -11.34
C LYS A 298 17.16 21.37 -12.83
N GLN A 299 17.14 22.46 -13.59
CA GLN A 299 17.01 22.40 -15.04
C GLN A 299 18.06 21.45 -15.65
N GLY A 300 17.61 20.55 -16.54
CA GLY A 300 18.44 19.52 -17.16
C GLY A 300 18.57 18.22 -16.39
N MET A 301 18.00 18.09 -15.19
CA MET A 301 17.87 16.79 -14.53
C MET A 301 16.86 15.89 -15.27
N PRO A 302 17.06 14.57 -15.28
CA PRO A 302 16.16 13.66 -15.98
C PRO A 302 14.78 13.60 -15.34
N ARG A 303 13.77 13.24 -16.16
CA ARG A 303 12.41 12.93 -15.74
C ARG A 303 12.09 11.46 -16.01
N SER A 304 11.19 10.90 -15.21
CA SER A 304 10.64 9.56 -15.47
C SER A 304 9.77 9.56 -16.73
N ALA A 305 9.38 8.37 -17.20
CA ALA A 305 8.43 8.21 -18.29
C ALA A 305 7.05 8.85 -18.02
N LEU A 306 6.69 9.01 -16.73
CA LEU A 306 5.49 9.74 -16.30
C LEU A 306 5.69 11.25 -16.23
N GLY A 307 6.86 11.77 -16.60
CA GLY A 307 7.20 13.19 -16.54
C GLY A 307 7.55 13.71 -15.14
N TRP A 308 7.69 12.83 -14.16
CA TRP A 308 8.05 13.20 -12.79
C TRP A 308 9.54 13.54 -12.67
N GLU A 309 9.84 14.53 -11.85
CA GLU A 309 11.23 14.93 -11.56
C GLU A 309 11.95 13.81 -10.80
N ILE A 310 13.11 13.39 -11.30
CA ILE A 310 13.95 12.42 -10.60
C ILE A 310 14.83 13.18 -9.59
N VAL A 311 14.52 13.01 -8.31
CA VAL A 311 15.21 13.64 -7.19
C VAL A 311 15.77 12.57 -6.26
N PRO A 312 16.98 12.03 -6.50
CA PRO A 312 17.51 10.86 -5.79
C PRO A 312 17.57 11.02 -4.27
N LYS A 313 17.80 12.24 -3.77
CA LYS A 313 17.81 12.50 -2.32
C LYS A 313 16.45 12.35 -1.66
N SER A 314 15.34 12.22 -2.40
CA SER A 314 14.00 12.06 -1.82
C SER A 314 13.91 10.81 -0.94
N ILE A 315 14.48 9.70 -1.39
CA ILE A 315 14.51 8.44 -0.63
C ILE A 315 15.24 8.58 0.73
N TYR A 316 16.36 9.31 0.74
CA TYR A 316 17.13 9.55 1.96
C TYR A 316 16.35 10.38 2.99
N TYR A 317 15.75 11.50 2.56
CA TYR A 317 15.03 12.37 3.49
C TYR A 317 13.70 11.74 3.93
N ALA A 318 13.01 11.01 3.07
CA ALA A 318 11.80 10.27 3.43
C ALA A 318 12.10 9.27 4.55
N ALA A 319 13.14 8.44 4.39
CA ALA A 319 13.55 7.47 5.42
C ALA A 319 13.99 8.16 6.72
N LYS A 320 14.83 9.20 6.62
CA LYS A 320 15.33 9.95 7.77
C LYS A 320 14.19 10.61 8.58
N PHE A 321 13.24 11.24 7.89
CA PHE A 321 12.13 11.94 8.54
C PHE A 321 11.12 10.98 9.15
N ALA A 322 10.78 9.89 8.43
CA ALA A 322 9.90 8.86 8.96
C ALA A 322 10.49 8.17 10.20
N TYR A 323 11.77 7.81 10.17
CA TYR A 323 12.44 7.24 11.33
C TYR A 323 12.50 8.21 12.52
N LYS A 324 12.84 9.51 12.27
CA LYS A 324 12.80 10.56 13.31
C LYS A 324 11.40 10.68 13.93
N ARG A 325 10.33 10.52 13.14
CA ARG A 325 8.93 10.70 13.59
C ARG A 325 8.39 9.53 14.38
N TYR A 326 8.65 8.31 13.90
CA TYR A 326 7.96 7.10 14.37
C TYR A 326 8.87 6.12 15.13
N GLY A 327 10.19 6.17 14.95
CA GLY A 327 11.14 5.29 15.63
C GLY A 327 11.05 3.81 15.24
N LEU A 328 10.31 3.49 14.17
CA LEU A 328 10.11 2.14 13.68
C LEU A 328 11.13 1.79 12.58
N PRO A 329 11.47 0.50 12.39
CA PRO A 329 12.17 0.04 11.19
C PRO A 329 11.47 0.57 9.93
N ILE A 330 12.25 0.92 8.91
CA ILE A 330 11.74 1.50 7.67
C ILE A 330 11.73 0.47 6.55
N PHE A 331 10.58 0.37 5.86
CA PHE A 331 10.46 -0.35 4.59
C PHE A 331 10.15 0.65 3.47
N ILE A 332 11.00 0.68 2.45
CA ILE A 332 10.68 1.37 1.21
C ILE A 332 10.01 0.35 0.31
N THR A 333 8.70 0.49 0.15
CA THR A 333 7.86 -0.51 -0.49
C THR A 333 7.68 -0.30 -1.98
N GLU A 334 7.92 0.91 -2.46
CA GLU A 334 7.98 1.23 -3.88
C GLU A 334 8.94 2.40 -4.11
N ASN A 335 9.76 2.27 -5.15
CA ASN A 335 10.62 3.31 -5.70
C ASN A 335 10.93 2.96 -7.16
N GLY A 336 11.05 3.97 -8.05
CA GLY A 336 11.32 3.74 -9.47
C GLY A 336 11.46 5.01 -10.29
#